data_ecb372792d05e2c5463904178e3ed00f
#
_entry.id   ecb372792d05e2c5463904178e3ed00f
#
_cell.length_a   1.000
_cell.length_b   1.000
_cell.length_c   1.000
_cell.angle_alpha   90.00
_cell.angle_beta   90.00
_cell.angle_gamma   90.00
#
_symmetry.space_group_name_H-M   'P 1'
#
loop_
_entity.id
_entity.type
_entity.pdbx_description
1 polymer ?
#
loop_
_entity_poly.entity_id
_entity_poly.type
_entity_poly.pdbx_seq_one_letter_code
_entity_poly.pdbx_strand_id
1 'polypeptide(L)'
;MFTALLPPDEVVGDLDGLLEPRRDSDERLRWTRPVGWHVTTSFMVDVDLWRVESLVEHLAVAASHAAPFDVGLSGGVAFPSPDRAKVLALAVGLGRDGLAALSAGCRRAGSRAGVEVDGARFVGHLTLARASHGFNATR
;
A
#
# COMPACT_ATOMS: atom_id res chain seq x y z
N MET A 1 -1.75 2.78 -12.66
CA MET A 1 -0.45 3.27 -12.10
C MET A 1 -0.65 3.69 -10.66
N PHE A 2 0.33 3.53 -9.82
CA PHE A 2 0.25 3.94 -8.42
C PHE A 2 1.62 4.38 -7.91
N THR A 3 1.61 5.18 -6.84
CA THR A 3 2.80 5.53 -6.06
C THR A 3 2.82 4.70 -4.79
N ALA A 4 4.00 4.33 -4.31
CA ALA A 4 4.11 3.47 -3.15
C ALA A 4 5.41 3.68 -2.37
N LEU A 5 5.38 3.29 -1.09
CA LEU A 5 6.57 3.10 -0.27
C LEU A 5 6.97 1.63 -0.32
N LEU A 6 8.27 1.39 -0.49
CA LEU A 6 8.82 0.04 -0.44
C LEU A 6 9.47 -0.19 0.93
N PRO A 7 9.18 -1.32 1.60
CA PRO A 7 9.84 -1.63 2.85
C PRO A 7 11.33 -1.92 2.63
N PRO A 8 12.21 -1.55 3.59
CA PRO A 8 13.63 -1.91 3.53
C PRO A 8 13.83 -3.43 3.59
N ASP A 9 14.95 -3.92 3.08
CA ASP A 9 15.28 -5.35 3.03
C ASP A 9 15.22 -6.01 4.41
N GLU A 10 15.63 -5.33 5.45
CA GLU A 10 15.56 -5.81 6.84
C GLU A 10 14.12 -6.11 7.27
N VAL A 11 13.21 -5.20 6.97
CA VAL A 11 11.78 -5.37 7.27
C VAL A 11 11.19 -6.50 6.43
N VAL A 12 11.56 -6.58 5.15
CA VAL A 12 11.13 -7.65 4.26
C VAL A 12 11.56 -9.01 4.81
N GLY A 13 12.81 -9.15 5.25
CA GLY A 13 13.33 -10.38 5.83
C GLY A 13 12.60 -10.79 7.11
N ASP A 14 12.36 -9.86 8.01
CA ASP A 14 11.65 -10.12 9.27
C ASP A 14 10.20 -10.56 9.01
N LEU A 15 9.50 -9.88 8.12
CA LEU A 15 8.12 -10.21 7.79
C LEU A 15 8.04 -11.56 7.05
N ASP A 16 8.96 -11.82 6.13
CA ASP A 16 9.03 -13.09 5.41
C ASP A 16 9.19 -14.27 6.39
N GLY A 17 10.10 -14.16 7.33
CA GLY A 17 10.28 -15.18 8.38
C GLY A 17 9.03 -15.41 9.23
N LEU A 18 8.31 -14.33 9.56
CA LEU A 18 7.08 -14.41 10.34
C LEU A 18 5.95 -15.11 9.57
N LEU A 19 5.85 -14.89 8.26
CA LEU A 19 4.78 -15.44 7.42
C LEU A 19 5.05 -16.85 6.92
N GLU A 20 6.30 -17.29 6.87
CA GLU A 20 6.70 -18.60 6.31
C GLU A 20 5.83 -19.75 6.83
N PRO A 21 5.64 -19.93 8.15
CA PRO A 21 4.81 -21.05 8.64
C PRO A 21 3.33 -20.93 8.29
N ARG A 22 2.87 -19.80 7.82
CA ARG A 22 1.46 -19.52 7.56
C ARG A 22 1.08 -19.65 6.09
N ARG A 23 2.06 -19.70 5.19
CA ARG A 23 1.81 -19.65 3.74
C ARG A 23 1.04 -20.86 3.22
N ASP A 24 1.21 -22.01 3.82
CA ASP A 24 0.54 -23.24 3.42
C ASP A 24 -0.72 -23.55 4.21
N SER A 25 -1.12 -22.64 5.11
CA SER A 25 -2.23 -22.89 6.05
C SER A 25 -3.62 -22.77 5.44
N ASP A 26 -3.75 -22.10 4.30
CA ASP A 26 -5.05 -21.91 3.66
C ASP A 26 -4.89 -21.81 2.14
N GLU A 27 -5.42 -22.80 1.43
CA GLU A 27 -5.36 -22.87 -0.04
C GLU A 27 -6.17 -21.80 -0.76
N ARG A 28 -7.10 -21.15 -0.06
CA ARG A 28 -7.90 -20.05 -0.62
C ARG A 28 -7.08 -18.78 -0.81
N LEU A 29 -5.92 -18.68 -0.15
CA LEU A 29 -5.09 -17.49 -0.15
C LEU A 29 -3.96 -17.59 -1.18
N ARG A 30 -3.80 -16.52 -1.95
CA ARG A 30 -2.64 -16.30 -2.79
C ARG A 30 -1.77 -15.24 -2.11
N TRP A 31 -0.60 -15.67 -1.66
CA TRP A 31 0.32 -14.80 -0.94
C TRP A 31 1.11 -13.92 -1.89
N THR A 32 1.22 -12.64 -1.54
CA THR A 32 2.07 -11.70 -2.26
C THR A 32 3.53 -12.08 -2.01
N ARG A 33 4.33 -12.15 -3.06
CA ARG A 33 5.77 -12.38 -2.92
C ARG A 33 6.42 -11.19 -2.20
N PRO A 34 7.46 -11.41 -1.37
CA PRO A 34 8.15 -10.34 -0.65
C PRO A 34 8.59 -9.17 -1.55
N VAL A 35 9.04 -9.48 -2.77
CA VAL A 35 9.46 -8.46 -3.75
C VAL A 35 8.31 -7.52 -4.16
N GLY A 36 7.07 -7.96 -4.01
CA GLY A 36 5.88 -7.17 -4.33
C GLY A 36 5.29 -6.40 -3.16
N TRP A 37 5.85 -6.51 -1.96
CA TRP A 37 5.32 -5.82 -0.80
C TRP A 37 5.53 -4.31 -0.89
N HIS A 38 4.47 -3.57 -0.68
CA HIS A 38 4.48 -2.12 -0.73
C HIS A 38 3.28 -1.54 0.02
N VAL A 39 3.40 -0.27 0.37
CA VAL A 39 2.28 0.52 0.89
C VAL A 39 1.93 1.56 -0.16
N THR A 40 0.78 1.41 -0.78
CA THR A 40 0.32 2.35 -1.81
C THR A 40 -0.02 3.70 -1.18
N THR A 41 0.47 4.77 -1.78
CA THR A 41 0.20 6.14 -1.34
C THR A 41 -0.80 6.86 -2.23
N SER A 42 -0.91 6.48 -3.51
CA SER A 42 -1.95 7.00 -4.40
C SER A 42 -2.17 6.07 -5.59
N PHE A 43 -3.41 6.01 -6.08
CA PHE A 43 -3.76 5.35 -7.34
C PHE A 43 -4.11 6.39 -8.38
N MET A 44 -3.68 6.15 -9.62
CA MET A 44 -3.91 7.01 -10.75
C MET A 44 -4.55 6.23 -11.89
N VAL A 45 -5.55 6.83 -12.51
CA VAL A 45 -6.38 6.21 -13.55
C VAL A 45 -5.87 6.64 -14.92
N ASP A 46 -5.65 5.66 -15.79
CA ASP A 46 -5.33 5.89 -17.21
C ASP A 46 -4.26 6.95 -17.46
N VAL A 47 -3.09 6.78 -16.87
CA VAL A 47 -1.99 7.73 -17.01
C VAL A 47 -1.38 7.62 -18.41
N ASP A 48 -1.45 8.70 -19.18
CA ASP A 48 -0.76 8.80 -20.48
C ASP A 48 0.76 8.80 -20.26
N LEU A 49 1.48 8.06 -21.10
CA LEU A 49 2.95 7.95 -20.98
C LEU A 49 3.67 9.30 -21.04
N TRP A 50 3.16 10.23 -21.86
CA TRP A 50 3.77 11.55 -21.98
C TRP A 50 3.61 12.42 -20.73
N ARG A 51 2.73 12.05 -19.80
CA ARG A 51 2.55 12.75 -18.51
C ARG A 51 3.48 12.25 -17.42
N VAL A 52 4.12 11.10 -17.60
CA VAL A 52 4.92 10.43 -16.56
C VAL A 52 6.09 11.31 -16.11
N GLU A 53 6.78 11.97 -17.04
CA GLU A 53 7.91 12.86 -16.72
C GLU A 53 7.46 14.01 -15.80
N SER A 54 6.38 14.68 -16.15
CA SER A 54 5.80 15.75 -15.33
C SER A 54 5.33 15.23 -13.99
N LEU A 55 4.71 14.05 -13.97
CA LEU A 55 4.27 13.41 -12.74
C LEU A 55 5.46 13.14 -11.80
N VAL A 56 6.54 12.59 -12.31
CA VAL A 56 7.76 12.32 -11.53
C VAL A 56 8.35 13.61 -10.95
N GLU A 57 8.37 14.68 -11.72
CA GLU A 57 8.85 15.99 -11.24
C GLU A 57 7.98 16.53 -10.09
N HIS A 58 6.64 16.45 -10.22
CA HIS A 58 5.73 16.90 -9.17
C HIS A 58 5.82 16.03 -7.92
N LEU A 59 6.00 14.71 -8.07
CA LEU A 59 6.23 13.79 -6.97
C LEU A 59 7.53 14.09 -6.24
N ALA A 60 8.60 14.41 -6.97
CA ALA A 60 9.89 14.77 -6.38
C ALA A 60 9.76 16.04 -5.53
N VAL A 61 9.03 17.05 -5.99
CA VAL A 61 8.77 18.28 -5.24
C VAL A 61 7.96 17.95 -3.97
N ALA A 62 6.90 17.16 -4.09
CA ALA A 62 6.10 16.74 -2.93
C ALA A 62 6.95 16.01 -1.89
N ALA A 63 7.80 15.08 -2.35
CA ALA A 63 8.69 14.33 -1.46
C ALA A 63 9.71 15.23 -0.77
N SER A 64 10.24 16.24 -1.46
CA SER A 64 11.21 17.17 -0.89
C SER A 64 10.64 18.02 0.25
N HIS A 65 9.33 18.24 0.27
CA HIS A 65 8.65 18.98 1.33
C HIS A 65 8.19 18.10 2.50
N ALA A 66 8.24 16.78 2.35
CA ALA A 66 7.86 15.85 3.40
C ALA A 66 9.01 15.69 4.41
N ALA A 67 8.72 15.85 5.69
CA ALA A 67 9.68 15.52 6.75
C ALA A 67 9.77 14.02 6.92
N PRO A 68 10.97 13.46 7.24
CA PRO A 68 11.08 12.04 7.59
C PRO A 68 10.20 11.68 8.78
N PHE A 69 9.63 10.48 8.76
CA PHE A 69 8.84 9.96 9.87
C PHE A 69 8.96 8.44 9.94
N ASP A 70 8.77 7.89 11.14
CA ASP A 70 8.78 6.45 11.32
C ASP A 70 7.44 5.83 10.93
N VAL A 71 7.50 4.67 10.29
CA VAL A 71 6.32 3.89 9.90
C VAL A 71 6.41 2.51 10.53
N GLY A 72 5.35 2.09 11.19
CA GLY A 72 5.23 0.76 11.77
C GLY A 72 4.02 0.03 11.24
N LEU A 73 4.22 -1.22 10.86
CA LEU A 73 3.13 -2.13 10.48
C LEU A 73 2.65 -2.84 11.74
N SER A 74 1.34 -2.85 11.97
CA SER A 74 0.76 -3.48 13.15
C SER A 74 -0.67 -3.94 12.88
N GLY A 75 -0.99 -5.13 13.38
CA GLY A 75 -2.33 -5.67 13.30
C GLY A 75 -2.78 -6.06 11.90
N GLY A 76 -3.54 -7.12 11.82
CA GLY A 76 -4.15 -7.57 10.57
C GLY A 76 -5.41 -6.78 10.26
N VAL A 77 -5.63 -6.50 8.98
CA VAL A 77 -6.87 -5.93 8.46
C VAL A 77 -7.34 -6.74 7.26
N ALA A 78 -8.61 -6.73 7.00
CA ALA A 78 -9.21 -7.44 5.88
C ALA A 78 -10.16 -6.54 5.12
N PHE A 79 -10.14 -6.65 3.80
CA PHE A 79 -10.98 -5.87 2.89
C PHE A 79 -11.82 -6.79 2.01
N PRO A 80 -13.07 -6.48 1.71
CA PRO A 80 -13.82 -5.31 2.17
C PRO A 80 -14.18 -5.33 3.65
N SER A 81 -14.23 -6.50 4.28
CA SER A 81 -14.51 -6.65 5.72
C SER A 81 -13.99 -8.00 6.22
N PRO A 82 -13.76 -8.20 7.55
CA PRO A 82 -13.26 -9.48 8.07
C PRO A 82 -14.14 -10.69 7.79
N ASP A 83 -15.45 -10.52 7.73
CA ASP A 83 -16.40 -11.62 7.48
C ASP A 83 -16.52 -11.97 5.99
N ARG A 84 -16.08 -11.09 5.09
CA ARG A 84 -16.07 -11.30 3.62
C ARG A 84 -14.73 -10.89 3.03
N ALA A 85 -13.64 -11.35 3.63
CA ALA A 85 -12.30 -10.95 3.24
C ALA A 85 -11.92 -11.45 1.85
N LYS A 86 -11.44 -10.56 1.01
CA LYS A 86 -10.77 -10.87 -0.26
C LYS A 86 -9.30 -10.44 -0.25
N VAL A 87 -8.94 -9.55 0.64
CA VAL A 87 -7.58 -9.06 0.84
C VAL A 87 -7.25 -9.10 2.30
N LEU A 88 -6.12 -9.73 2.64
CA LEU A 88 -5.53 -9.67 3.97
C LEU A 88 -4.29 -8.77 3.90
N ALA A 89 -4.18 -7.88 4.87
CA ALA A 89 -3.10 -6.89 4.91
C ALA A 89 -2.67 -6.59 6.34
N LEU A 90 -1.52 -5.94 6.48
CA LEU A 90 -1.09 -5.31 7.71
C LEU A 90 -1.43 -3.83 7.67
N ALA A 91 -2.00 -3.32 8.75
CA ALA A 91 -2.29 -1.89 8.88
C ALA A 91 -1.03 -1.11 9.23
N VAL A 92 -0.98 0.15 8.84
CA VAL A 92 0.01 1.09 9.35
C VAL A 92 -0.50 1.68 10.66
N GLY A 93 0.19 1.42 11.76
CA GLY A 93 -0.11 1.99 13.07
C GLY A 93 0.72 3.22 13.35
N LEU A 94 2.02 3.02 13.61
CA LEU A 94 2.96 4.13 13.80
C LEU A 94 3.14 4.89 12.48
N GLY A 95 3.07 6.21 12.55
CA GLY A 95 3.28 7.06 11.37
C GLY A 95 2.03 7.23 10.49
N ARG A 96 0.87 6.87 10.98
CA ARG A 96 -0.39 6.98 10.24
C ARG A 96 -0.64 8.39 9.69
N ASP A 97 -0.46 9.41 10.52
CA ASP A 97 -0.70 10.80 10.13
C ASP A 97 0.32 11.29 9.10
N GLY A 98 1.60 10.93 9.29
CA GLY A 98 2.65 11.25 8.32
C GLY A 98 2.41 10.58 6.98
N LEU A 99 1.96 9.33 6.99
CA LEU A 99 1.65 8.59 5.78
C LEU A 99 0.42 9.17 5.06
N ALA A 100 -0.61 9.57 5.81
CA ALA A 100 -1.78 10.24 5.26
C ALA A 100 -1.41 11.57 4.59
N ALA A 101 -0.53 12.35 5.21
CA ALA A 101 -0.01 13.59 4.63
C ALA A 101 0.79 13.34 3.35
N LEU A 102 1.62 12.30 3.35
CA LEU A 102 2.37 11.88 2.16
C LEU A 102 1.44 11.45 1.03
N SER A 103 0.42 10.66 1.33
CA SER A 103 -0.60 10.25 0.38
C SER A 103 -1.30 11.47 -0.24
N ALA A 104 -1.71 12.42 0.59
CA ALA A 104 -2.32 13.67 0.11
C ALA A 104 -1.37 14.46 -0.80
N GLY A 105 -0.09 14.50 -0.46
CA GLY A 105 0.95 15.12 -1.31
C GLY A 105 1.11 14.44 -2.66
N CYS A 106 1.13 13.11 -2.68
CA CYS A 106 1.19 12.32 -3.91
C CYS A 106 -0.06 12.56 -4.79
N ARG A 107 -1.24 12.62 -4.19
CA ARG A 107 -2.50 12.89 -4.90
C ARG A 107 -2.49 14.28 -5.53
N ARG A 108 -2.03 15.30 -4.79
CA ARG A 108 -1.88 16.66 -5.33
C ARG A 108 -0.88 16.71 -6.48
N ALA A 109 0.22 16.00 -6.36
CA ALA A 109 1.23 15.89 -7.42
C ALA A 109 0.61 15.31 -8.70
N GLY A 110 -0.17 14.24 -8.58
CA GLY A 110 -0.89 13.65 -9.70
C GLY A 110 -1.84 14.65 -10.37
N SER A 111 -2.64 15.35 -9.57
CA SER A 111 -3.56 16.36 -10.07
C SER A 111 -2.85 17.51 -10.78
N ARG A 112 -1.72 17.98 -10.24
CA ARG A 112 -0.90 19.03 -10.87
C ARG A 112 -0.29 18.58 -12.19
N ALA A 113 0.03 17.29 -12.31
CA ALA A 113 0.53 16.72 -13.56
C ALA A 113 -0.59 16.46 -14.58
N GLY A 114 -1.83 16.76 -14.24
CA GLY A 114 -2.99 16.55 -15.11
C GLY A 114 -3.45 15.10 -15.16
N VAL A 115 -3.12 14.31 -14.15
CA VAL A 115 -3.49 12.89 -14.04
C VAL A 115 -4.74 12.75 -13.17
N GLU A 116 -5.67 11.91 -13.58
CA GLU A 116 -6.82 11.57 -12.77
C GLU A 116 -6.38 10.70 -11.58
N VAL A 117 -6.69 11.14 -10.38
CA VAL A 117 -6.33 10.48 -9.12
C VAL A 117 -7.57 9.87 -8.47
N ASP A 118 -7.47 8.61 -8.03
CA ASP A 118 -8.51 7.97 -7.26
C ASP A 118 -8.72 8.71 -5.92
N GLY A 119 -9.93 9.17 -5.68
CA GLY A 119 -10.31 9.93 -4.49
C GLY A 119 -10.85 9.07 -3.35
N ALA A 120 -10.74 7.76 -3.42
CA ALA A 120 -11.18 6.87 -2.35
C ALA A 120 -10.48 7.20 -1.02
N ARG A 121 -11.16 6.90 0.10
CA ARG A 121 -10.58 7.10 1.43
C ARG A 121 -9.24 6.37 1.54
N PHE A 122 -8.22 7.08 1.98
CA PHE A 122 -6.89 6.50 2.18
C PHE A 122 -6.87 5.63 3.45
N VAL A 123 -6.43 4.38 3.27
CA VAL A 123 -6.14 3.46 4.38
C VAL A 123 -4.77 2.85 4.10
N GLY A 124 -3.77 3.26 4.89
CA GLY A 124 -2.40 2.74 4.76
C GLY A 124 -2.33 1.26 5.16
N HIS A 125 -1.92 0.42 4.22
CA HIS A 125 -1.78 -1.01 4.46
C HIS A 125 -0.78 -1.65 3.51
N LEU A 126 -0.24 -2.79 3.93
CA LEU A 126 0.62 -3.64 3.09
C LEU A 126 -0.12 -4.96 2.86
N THR A 127 -0.46 -5.23 1.61
CA THR A 127 -1.19 -6.44 1.24
C THR A 127 -0.30 -7.68 1.41
N LEU A 128 -0.81 -8.67 2.13
CA LEU A 128 -0.14 -9.94 2.37
C LEU A 128 -0.66 -11.04 1.46
N ALA A 129 -1.98 -11.12 1.27
CA ALA A 129 -2.61 -12.18 0.52
C ALA A 129 -3.95 -11.74 -0.07
N ARG A 130 -4.36 -12.43 -1.12
CA ARG A 130 -5.65 -12.22 -1.79
C ARG A 130 -6.38 -13.55 -1.94
N ALA A 131 -7.71 -13.48 -1.91
CA ALA A 131 -8.58 -14.61 -2.19
C ALA A 131 -9.53 -14.26 -3.32
N SER A 132 -9.78 -15.22 -4.23
CA SER A 132 -10.71 -15.03 -5.36
C SER A 132 -12.16 -14.92 -4.90
N HIS A 133 -12.50 -15.61 -3.81
CA HIS A 133 -13.83 -15.60 -3.20
C HIS A 133 -13.72 -15.11 -1.75
N GLY A 134 -14.69 -14.31 -1.32
CA GLY A 134 -14.74 -13.84 0.04
C GLY A 134 -14.84 -15.00 1.06
N PHE A 135 -14.14 -14.88 2.17
CA PHE A 135 -14.18 -15.85 3.26
C PHE A 135 -14.15 -15.13 4.61
N ASN A 136 -14.51 -15.86 5.67
CA ASN A 136 -14.49 -15.29 7.01
C ASN A 136 -13.07 -15.37 7.62
N ALA A 137 -12.44 -14.22 7.80
CA ALA A 137 -11.08 -14.08 8.30
C ALA A 137 -11.03 -13.89 9.84
N THR A 138 -12.18 -13.96 10.53
CA THR A 138 -12.23 -13.80 11.99
C THR A 138 -11.87 -15.09 12.76
N ARG A 139 -11.59 -16.17 12.05
CA ARG A 139 -11.21 -17.48 12.60
C ARG A 139 -9.72 -17.73 12.51
#